data_9738e7e25caa7a1072875b1668bad886
#
_entry.id   9738e7e25caa7a1072875b1668bad886
#
_cell.length_a   1.000
_cell.length_b   1.000
_cell.length_c   1.000
_cell.angle_alpha   90.00
_cell.angle_beta   90.00
_cell.angle_gamma   90.00
#
_symmetry.space_group_name_H-M   'P 1'
#
loop_
_entity.id
_entity.type
_entity.pdbx_description
1 polymer ?
#
loop_
_entity_poly.entity_id
_entity_poly.type
_entity_poly.pdbx_seq_one_letter_code
_entity_poly.pdbx_strand_id
1 'polypeptide(L)'
;MQALDTAFPGNPLDEVGLEQADGLPDRLDKAGLLQGLGSLWVSPILRARQTIAPIEAATGLSATVDSGLREVLAADLEMNTDARSVACYVDTTRAWMAGRPACRIPGSPEDGHDTLQRFDEAIDRICEQAARAGDSAALLVSHGTALRLWTSLRAAAGGGVDPLWVADRPMHNTGITVVDGDPGGGWSLTSWDDGAWDQAPS
;
A
#
# COMPACT_ATOMS: atom_id res chain seq x y z
N MET A 1 0.24 -20.76 7.37
CA MET A 1 -0.34 -19.80 6.41
C MET A 1 -0.93 -18.68 7.26
N GLN A 2 -0.68 -17.42 6.91
CA GLN A 2 -1.19 -16.28 7.69
C GLN A 2 -2.69 -16.10 7.44
N ALA A 3 -3.45 -15.74 8.47
CA ALA A 3 -4.88 -15.47 8.34
C ALA A 3 -5.13 -14.20 7.51
N LEU A 4 -6.25 -14.16 6.81
CA LEU A 4 -6.74 -12.96 6.13
C LEU A 4 -7.29 -11.98 7.18
N ASP A 5 -6.46 -11.06 7.64
CA ASP A 5 -6.81 -10.05 8.66
C ASP A 5 -6.89 -8.68 7.98
N THR A 6 -8.06 -8.30 7.53
CA THR A 6 -8.29 -7.11 6.71
C THR A 6 -9.25 -6.11 7.31
N ALA A 7 -10.05 -6.54 8.30
CA ALA A 7 -11.07 -5.71 8.94
C ALA A 7 -10.46 -4.77 10.00
N PHE A 8 -11.17 -3.67 10.27
CA PHE A 8 -10.86 -2.78 11.38
C PHE A 8 -11.36 -3.38 12.71
N PRO A 9 -10.64 -3.27 13.83
CA PRO A 9 -9.36 -2.56 14.02
C PRO A 9 -8.11 -3.34 13.53
N GLY A 10 -8.24 -4.61 13.22
CA GLY A 10 -7.17 -5.53 12.87
C GLY A 10 -6.27 -5.92 14.04
N ASN A 11 -5.49 -6.97 13.86
CA ASN A 11 -4.52 -7.39 14.87
C ASN A 11 -3.33 -6.43 14.95
N PRO A 12 -2.69 -6.30 16.13
CA PRO A 12 -1.45 -5.56 16.27
C PRO A 12 -0.28 -6.28 15.56
N LEU A 13 0.83 -5.56 15.40
CA LEU A 13 2.11 -6.17 15.05
C LEU A 13 2.55 -7.14 16.17
N ASP A 14 3.14 -8.25 15.78
CA ASP A 14 3.91 -9.11 16.69
C ASP A 14 5.30 -8.51 16.97
N GLU A 15 6.11 -9.18 17.79
CA GLU A 15 7.44 -8.71 18.17
C GLU A 15 8.33 -8.47 16.93
N VAL A 16 8.27 -9.37 15.95
CA VAL A 16 9.05 -9.26 14.70
C VAL A 16 8.57 -8.05 13.88
N GLY A 17 7.25 -7.86 13.78
CA GLY A 17 6.67 -6.70 13.10
C GLY A 17 7.03 -5.37 13.75
N LEU A 18 7.11 -5.33 15.09
CA LEU A 18 7.56 -4.13 15.82
C LEU A 18 9.03 -3.84 15.55
N GLU A 19 9.91 -4.85 15.58
CA GLU A 19 11.33 -4.68 15.22
C GLU A 19 11.52 -4.20 13.77
N GLN A 20 10.71 -4.74 12.83
CA GLN A 20 10.72 -4.29 11.44
C GLN A 20 10.27 -2.83 11.29
N ALA A 21 9.25 -2.41 12.03
CA ALA A 21 8.77 -1.04 12.03
C ALA A 21 9.81 -0.08 12.63
N ASP A 22 10.46 -0.46 13.74
CA ASP A 22 11.51 0.33 14.38
C ASP A 22 12.73 0.57 13.47
N GLY A 23 13.00 -0.35 12.55
CA GLY A 23 14.06 -0.23 11.55
C GLY A 23 13.74 0.67 10.35
N LEU A 24 12.48 1.08 10.17
CA LEU A 24 12.06 1.87 9.00
C LEU A 24 12.71 3.24 8.90
N PRO A 25 12.81 4.06 9.97
CA PRO A 25 13.42 5.38 9.87
C PRO A 25 14.85 5.33 9.33
N ASP A 26 15.67 4.41 9.82
CA ASP A 26 17.05 4.23 9.36
C ASP A 26 17.13 3.81 7.87
N ARG A 27 16.21 2.97 7.41
CA ARG A 27 16.15 2.54 6.00
C ARG A 27 15.73 3.69 5.10
N LEU A 28 14.73 4.45 5.49
CA LEU A 28 14.27 5.64 4.77
C LEU A 28 15.36 6.71 4.70
N ASP A 29 16.09 6.96 5.80
CA ASP A 29 17.20 7.92 5.83
C ASP A 29 18.35 7.49 4.91
N LYS A 30 18.77 6.23 4.98
CA LYS A 30 19.81 5.67 4.10
C LYS A 30 19.43 5.72 2.62
N ALA A 31 18.15 5.62 2.30
CA ALA A 31 17.63 5.76 0.95
C ALA A 31 17.42 7.24 0.54
N GLY A 32 17.65 8.20 1.43
CA GLY A 32 17.45 9.63 1.18
C GLY A 32 15.96 10.05 1.13
N LEU A 33 15.05 9.18 1.57
CA LEU A 33 13.60 9.38 1.43
C LEU A 33 12.98 10.21 2.57
N LEU A 34 13.73 10.53 3.63
CA LEU A 34 13.28 11.46 4.67
C LEU A 34 13.48 12.92 4.29
N GLN A 35 14.36 13.21 3.33
CA GLN A 35 14.63 14.57 2.89
C GLN A 35 13.47 15.10 2.04
N GLY A 36 12.93 16.26 2.44
CA GLY A 36 11.80 16.87 1.73
C GLY A 36 10.45 16.22 2.00
N LEU A 37 10.38 15.29 2.94
CA LEU A 37 9.14 14.68 3.39
C LEU A 37 8.30 15.71 4.17
N GLY A 38 7.12 16.07 3.64
CA GLY A 38 6.26 17.10 4.22
C GLY A 38 5.07 16.55 4.99
N SER A 39 4.62 15.34 4.69
CA SER A 39 3.45 14.76 5.38
C SER A 39 3.50 13.24 5.48
N LEU A 40 2.82 12.75 6.53
CA LEU A 40 2.65 11.31 6.79
C LEU A 40 1.16 10.95 6.74
N TRP A 41 0.85 9.81 6.15
CA TRP A 41 -0.51 9.29 6.00
C TRP A 41 -0.56 7.81 6.36
N VAL A 42 -1.68 7.36 6.91
CA VAL A 42 -1.76 5.99 7.40
C VAL A 42 -3.16 5.40 7.33
N SER A 43 -3.23 4.13 7.01
CA SER A 43 -4.44 3.31 7.16
C SER A 43 -4.95 3.33 8.61
N PRO A 44 -6.28 3.30 8.86
CA PRO A 44 -6.83 3.21 10.20
C PRO A 44 -6.52 1.88 10.93
N ILE A 45 -6.09 0.83 10.22
CA ILE A 45 -5.84 -0.49 10.78
C ILE A 45 -4.63 -0.45 11.73
N LEU A 46 -4.78 -1.10 12.90
CA LEU A 46 -3.85 -0.96 14.03
C LEU A 46 -2.39 -1.23 13.66
N ARG A 47 -2.09 -2.32 12.94
CA ARG A 47 -0.72 -2.65 12.54
C ARG A 47 -0.07 -1.56 11.67
N ALA A 48 -0.83 -0.92 10.77
CA ALA A 48 -0.32 0.19 9.96
C ALA A 48 0.02 1.40 10.83
N ARG A 49 -0.81 1.70 11.82
CA ARG A 49 -0.56 2.76 12.79
C ARG A 49 0.67 2.50 13.67
N GLN A 50 0.89 1.24 14.04
CA GLN A 50 2.12 0.83 14.75
C GLN A 50 3.36 0.93 13.83
N THR A 51 3.21 0.61 12.55
CA THR A 51 4.31 0.69 11.57
C THR A 51 4.76 2.13 11.33
N ILE A 52 3.84 3.11 11.31
CA ILE A 52 4.21 4.51 11.06
C ILE A 52 4.76 5.23 12.30
N ALA A 53 4.45 4.76 13.50
CA ALA A 53 4.80 5.45 14.75
C ALA A 53 6.30 5.75 14.91
N PRO A 54 7.26 4.85 14.58
CA PRO A 54 8.68 5.18 14.62
C PRO A 54 9.07 6.29 13.63
N ILE A 55 8.38 6.38 12.48
CA ILE A 55 8.62 7.43 11.47
C ILE A 55 8.12 8.78 12.01
N GLU A 56 6.94 8.81 12.66
CA GLU A 56 6.45 10.02 13.35
C GLU A 56 7.47 10.51 14.39
N ALA A 57 8.00 9.60 15.19
CA ALA A 57 9.01 9.93 16.20
C ALA A 57 10.31 10.47 15.60
N ALA A 58 10.77 9.90 14.49
CA ALA A 58 12.01 10.32 13.83
C ALA A 58 11.90 11.65 13.07
N THR A 59 10.73 11.92 12.49
CA THR A 59 10.50 13.13 11.66
C THR A 59 9.88 14.29 12.43
N GLY A 60 9.21 14.04 13.55
CA GLY A 60 8.39 15.01 14.26
C GLY A 60 7.06 15.34 13.57
N LEU A 61 6.76 14.69 12.45
CA LEU A 61 5.47 14.82 11.75
C LEU A 61 4.43 13.93 12.42
N SER A 62 3.16 14.35 12.36
CA SER A 62 2.03 13.52 12.79
C SER A 62 1.30 12.94 11.59
N ALA A 63 1.00 11.65 11.61
CA ALA A 63 0.33 10.99 10.52
C ALA A 63 -1.18 11.28 10.47
N THR A 64 -1.66 11.66 9.29
CA THR A 64 -3.09 11.76 8.99
C THR A 64 -3.66 10.37 8.72
N VAL A 65 -4.72 10.01 9.44
CA VAL A 65 -5.42 8.74 9.23
C VAL A 65 -6.41 8.87 8.09
N ASP A 66 -6.29 8.03 7.06
CA ASP A 66 -7.23 8.01 5.93
C ASP A 66 -7.79 6.62 5.68
N SER A 67 -9.12 6.50 5.70
CA SER A 67 -9.82 5.22 5.49
C SER A 67 -9.68 4.67 4.07
N GLY A 68 -9.36 5.51 3.10
CA GLY A 68 -9.07 5.09 1.72
C GLY A 68 -7.82 4.21 1.62
N LEU A 69 -6.90 4.31 2.59
CA LEU A 69 -5.66 3.54 2.65
C LEU A 69 -5.81 2.15 3.30
N ARG A 70 -7.03 1.72 3.69
CA ARG A 70 -7.23 0.41 4.31
C ARG A 70 -6.98 -0.75 3.34
N GLU A 71 -6.79 -1.95 3.91
CA GLU A 71 -6.61 -3.18 3.11
C GLU A 71 -7.89 -3.52 2.30
N VAL A 72 -7.73 -4.35 1.30
CA VAL A 72 -8.82 -5.00 0.58
C VAL A 72 -9.56 -5.92 1.54
N LEU A 73 -10.87 -5.76 1.68
CA LEU A 73 -11.68 -6.53 2.62
C LEU A 73 -11.77 -8.01 2.19
N ALA A 74 -11.43 -8.91 3.09
CA ALA A 74 -11.63 -10.35 2.91
C ALA A 74 -13.09 -10.79 3.15
N ALA A 75 -13.87 -9.98 3.85
CA ALA A 75 -15.31 -10.17 4.10
C ALA A 75 -15.64 -11.57 4.66
N ASP A 76 -16.38 -12.42 3.93
CA ASP A 76 -16.71 -13.79 4.39
C ASP A 76 -15.47 -14.68 4.56
N LEU A 77 -14.32 -14.27 4.03
CA LEU A 77 -13.05 -14.99 4.15
C LEU A 77 -12.20 -14.51 5.32
N GLU A 78 -12.67 -13.48 6.08
CA GLU A 78 -11.92 -12.88 7.18
C GLU A 78 -11.49 -13.92 8.21
N MET A 79 -10.24 -13.82 8.68
CA MET A 79 -9.59 -14.73 9.62
C MET A 79 -9.45 -16.20 9.15
N ASN A 80 -9.85 -16.52 7.93
CA ASN A 80 -9.61 -17.86 7.37
C ASN A 80 -8.13 -18.09 7.05
N THR A 81 -7.67 -19.32 7.28
CA THR A 81 -6.30 -19.77 7.02
C THR A 81 -6.24 -20.94 6.04
N ASP A 82 -7.39 -21.49 5.64
CA ASP A 82 -7.44 -22.60 4.71
C ASP A 82 -7.05 -22.17 3.29
N ALA A 83 -6.44 -23.10 2.55
CA ALA A 83 -5.87 -22.82 1.23
C ALA A 83 -6.92 -22.35 0.22
N ARG A 84 -8.19 -22.79 0.33
CA ARG A 84 -9.26 -22.40 -0.59
C ARG A 84 -9.67 -20.94 -0.38
N SER A 85 -9.82 -20.51 0.86
CA SER A 85 -10.15 -19.14 1.22
C SER A 85 -9.03 -18.18 0.80
N VAL A 86 -7.78 -18.53 1.09
CA VAL A 86 -6.62 -17.74 0.70
C VAL A 86 -6.51 -17.65 -0.83
N ALA A 87 -6.68 -18.76 -1.55
CA ALA A 87 -6.67 -18.76 -3.02
C ALA A 87 -7.79 -17.91 -3.59
N CYS A 88 -9.01 -17.99 -3.06
CA CYS A 88 -10.14 -17.17 -3.49
C CYS A 88 -9.84 -15.66 -3.37
N TYR A 89 -9.24 -15.23 -2.26
CA TYR A 89 -8.84 -13.84 -2.05
C TYR A 89 -7.75 -13.40 -3.05
N VAL A 90 -6.69 -14.20 -3.17
CA VAL A 90 -5.54 -13.91 -4.03
C VAL A 90 -5.96 -13.90 -5.51
N ASP A 91 -6.71 -14.90 -5.97
CA ASP A 91 -7.15 -15.00 -7.37
C ASP A 91 -8.11 -13.87 -7.74
N THR A 92 -9.00 -13.45 -6.81
CA THR A 92 -9.93 -12.35 -7.06
C THR A 92 -9.16 -11.02 -7.17
N THR A 93 -8.27 -10.72 -6.24
CA THR A 93 -7.50 -9.48 -6.26
C THR A 93 -6.52 -9.43 -7.43
N ARG A 94 -5.92 -10.56 -7.80
CA ARG A 94 -5.12 -10.68 -9.03
C ARG A 94 -5.96 -10.47 -10.30
N ALA A 95 -7.20 -10.96 -10.31
CA ALA A 95 -8.12 -10.74 -11.44
C ALA A 95 -8.41 -9.24 -11.65
N TRP A 96 -8.51 -8.46 -10.58
CA TRP A 96 -8.66 -7.01 -10.67
C TRP A 96 -7.47 -6.36 -11.40
N MET A 97 -6.26 -6.71 -10.99
CA MET A 97 -5.01 -6.23 -11.61
C MET A 97 -4.85 -6.70 -13.06
N ALA A 98 -5.49 -7.82 -13.42
CA ALA A 98 -5.54 -8.37 -14.80
C ALA A 98 -6.72 -7.85 -15.63
N GLY A 99 -7.34 -6.71 -15.25
CA GLY A 99 -8.39 -6.05 -16.03
C GLY A 99 -9.81 -6.62 -15.82
N ARG A 100 -10.06 -7.35 -14.72
CA ARG A 100 -11.38 -7.87 -14.34
C ARG A 100 -11.82 -7.35 -12.97
N PRO A 101 -11.89 -6.03 -12.76
CA PRO A 101 -12.15 -5.42 -11.44
C PRO A 101 -13.55 -5.68 -10.90
N ALA A 102 -14.53 -6.04 -11.73
CA ALA A 102 -15.89 -6.32 -11.30
C ALA A 102 -16.06 -7.66 -10.55
N CYS A 103 -15.01 -8.53 -10.49
CA CYS A 103 -15.05 -9.71 -9.65
C CYS A 103 -15.17 -9.30 -8.17
N ARG A 104 -15.94 -10.08 -7.38
CA ARG A 104 -16.12 -9.78 -5.94
C ARG A 104 -15.55 -10.89 -5.07
N ILE A 105 -14.92 -10.51 -3.97
CA ILE A 105 -14.67 -11.42 -2.85
C ILE A 105 -16.01 -11.75 -2.21
N PRO A 106 -16.28 -13.02 -1.85
CA PRO A 106 -17.55 -13.42 -1.23
C PRO A 106 -17.89 -12.52 -0.02
N GLY A 107 -19.12 -12.00 0.00
CA GLY A 107 -19.60 -11.11 1.06
C GLY A 107 -19.04 -9.68 1.06
N SER A 108 -18.09 -9.36 0.18
CA SER A 108 -17.52 -8.03 0.14
C SER A 108 -18.48 -6.98 -0.43
N PRO A 109 -18.65 -5.82 0.23
CA PRO A 109 -19.38 -4.69 -0.33
C PRO A 109 -18.62 -4.01 -1.47
N GLU A 110 -17.30 -4.21 -1.56
CA GLU A 110 -16.41 -3.61 -2.55
C GLU A 110 -15.98 -4.63 -3.61
N ASP A 111 -15.83 -4.17 -4.85
CA ASP A 111 -15.06 -4.85 -5.88
C ASP A 111 -13.75 -4.09 -6.18
N GLY A 112 -13.06 -4.46 -7.25
CA GLY A 112 -11.80 -3.83 -7.62
C GLY A 112 -11.96 -2.38 -8.04
N HIS A 113 -13.10 -2.00 -8.63
CA HIS A 113 -13.38 -0.59 -8.97
C HIS A 113 -13.54 0.25 -7.70
N ASP A 114 -14.38 -0.22 -6.77
CA ASP A 114 -14.65 0.47 -5.51
C ASP A 114 -13.36 0.65 -4.70
N THR A 115 -12.55 -0.41 -4.62
CA THR A 115 -11.27 -0.41 -3.91
C THR A 115 -10.27 0.56 -4.55
N LEU A 116 -10.14 0.54 -5.87
CA LEU A 116 -9.22 1.42 -6.60
C LEU A 116 -9.65 2.88 -6.46
N GLN A 117 -10.95 3.16 -6.62
CA GLN A 117 -11.50 4.51 -6.50
C GLN A 117 -11.22 5.11 -5.13
N ARG A 118 -11.48 4.39 -4.02
CA ARG A 118 -11.22 4.93 -2.68
C ARG A 118 -9.74 5.21 -2.42
N PHE A 119 -8.85 4.38 -3.02
CA PHE A 119 -7.42 4.61 -2.92
C PHE A 119 -6.97 5.81 -3.75
N ASP A 120 -7.46 5.95 -4.99
CA ASP A 120 -7.25 7.15 -5.83
C ASP A 120 -7.68 8.42 -5.08
N GLU A 121 -8.88 8.43 -4.48
CA GLU A 121 -9.37 9.56 -3.69
C GLU A 121 -8.47 9.88 -2.47
N ALA A 122 -7.85 8.87 -1.85
CA ALA A 122 -6.87 9.09 -0.78
C ALA A 122 -5.59 9.73 -1.33
N ILE A 123 -5.08 9.24 -2.45
CA ILE A 123 -3.92 9.82 -3.13
C ILE A 123 -4.19 11.27 -3.56
N ASP A 124 -5.38 11.57 -4.10
CA ASP A 124 -5.78 12.93 -4.46
C ASP A 124 -5.73 13.87 -3.25
N ARG A 125 -6.27 13.45 -2.08
CA ARG A 125 -6.19 14.23 -0.84
C ARG A 125 -4.75 14.46 -0.37
N ILE A 126 -3.89 13.45 -0.49
CA ILE A 126 -2.45 13.57 -0.18
C ILE A 126 -1.80 14.62 -1.07
N CYS A 127 -2.02 14.54 -2.38
CA CYS A 127 -1.45 15.47 -3.35
C CYS A 127 -1.99 16.90 -3.17
N GLU A 128 -3.27 17.07 -2.91
CA GLU A 128 -3.86 18.37 -2.62
C GLU A 128 -3.26 19.01 -1.35
N GLN A 129 -3.04 18.22 -0.30
CA GLN A 129 -2.40 18.73 0.91
C GLN A 129 -0.94 19.12 0.64
N ALA A 130 -0.17 18.27 -0.03
CA ALA A 130 1.22 18.55 -0.40
C ALA A 130 1.32 19.84 -1.24
N ALA A 131 0.46 19.99 -2.25
CA ALA A 131 0.43 21.19 -3.10
C ALA A 131 0.12 22.46 -2.30
N ARG A 132 -0.81 22.41 -1.34
CA ARG A 132 -1.14 23.56 -0.46
C ARG A 132 0.00 23.92 0.49
N ALA A 133 0.73 22.92 0.98
CA ALA A 133 1.86 23.13 1.90
C ALA A 133 3.17 23.49 1.17
N GLY A 134 3.26 23.22 -0.14
CA GLY A 134 4.48 23.35 -0.91
C GLY A 134 5.46 22.19 -0.68
N ASP A 135 4.93 21.03 -0.24
CA ASP A 135 5.70 19.82 0.02
C ASP A 135 6.01 19.09 -1.29
N SER A 136 7.18 18.49 -1.38
CA SER A 136 7.62 17.73 -2.57
C SER A 136 7.41 16.23 -2.42
N ALA A 137 7.21 15.71 -1.21
CA ALA A 137 7.03 14.31 -0.94
C ALA A 137 6.07 14.06 0.23
N ALA A 138 5.32 12.98 0.15
CA ALA A 138 4.49 12.43 1.21
C ALA A 138 4.80 10.94 1.38
N LEU A 139 4.72 10.44 2.62
CA LEU A 139 4.84 9.01 2.91
C LEU A 139 3.50 8.49 3.40
N LEU A 140 3.08 7.35 2.87
CA LEU A 140 1.89 6.65 3.35
C LEU A 140 2.22 5.22 3.80
N VAL A 141 1.54 4.75 4.83
CA VAL A 141 1.57 3.36 5.26
C VAL A 141 0.20 2.73 5.03
N SER A 142 0.19 1.69 4.20
CA SER A 142 -1.00 0.96 3.81
C SER A 142 -0.71 -0.56 3.87
N HIS A 143 -1.31 -1.36 2.98
CA HIS A 143 -1.29 -2.82 3.04
C HIS A 143 -0.92 -3.43 1.69
N GLY A 144 -0.41 -4.65 1.74
CA GLY A 144 0.20 -5.28 0.59
C GLY A 144 -0.72 -5.45 -0.61
N THR A 145 -2.00 -5.81 -0.43
CA THR A 145 -2.90 -6.00 -1.56
C THR A 145 -3.39 -4.67 -2.14
N ALA A 146 -3.73 -3.71 -1.27
CA ALA A 146 -4.17 -2.38 -1.71
C ALA A 146 -3.04 -1.63 -2.46
N LEU A 147 -1.81 -1.67 -1.93
CA LEU A 147 -0.64 -1.07 -2.59
C LEU A 147 -0.34 -1.72 -3.93
N ARG A 148 -0.34 -3.06 -4.01
CA ARG A 148 -0.13 -3.78 -5.29
C ARG A 148 -1.19 -3.43 -6.32
N LEU A 149 -2.47 -3.37 -5.92
CA LEU A 149 -3.55 -3.01 -6.82
C LEU A 149 -3.33 -1.62 -7.41
N TRP A 150 -3.11 -0.63 -6.55
CA TRP A 150 -2.92 0.74 -7.00
C TRP A 150 -1.66 0.90 -7.85
N THR A 151 -0.52 0.40 -7.38
CA THR A 151 0.75 0.51 -8.10
C THR A 151 0.70 -0.20 -9.45
N SER A 152 0.11 -1.41 -9.51
CA SER A 152 -0.06 -2.17 -10.75
C SER A 152 -0.86 -1.39 -11.79
N LEU A 153 -1.99 -0.77 -11.38
CA LEU A 153 -2.92 -0.14 -12.31
C LEU A 153 -2.65 1.35 -12.57
N ARG A 154 -1.89 2.04 -11.71
CA ARG A 154 -1.65 3.48 -11.83
C ARG A 154 -0.20 3.84 -12.14
N ALA A 155 0.78 3.11 -11.60
CA ALA A 155 2.17 3.53 -11.66
C ALA A 155 3.10 2.61 -12.47
N ALA A 156 2.80 1.32 -12.59
CA ALA A 156 3.69 0.36 -13.22
C ALA A 156 4.00 0.72 -14.68
N ALA A 157 2.99 0.99 -15.50
CA ALA A 157 3.16 1.32 -16.91
C ALA A 157 3.97 2.61 -17.13
N GLY A 158 3.79 3.63 -16.29
CA GLY A 158 4.58 4.87 -16.35
C GLY A 158 6.05 4.65 -16.03
N GLY A 159 6.36 3.68 -15.17
CA GLY A 159 7.72 3.22 -14.88
C GLY A 159 8.28 2.23 -15.92
N GLY A 160 7.53 1.87 -16.95
CA GLY A 160 7.95 0.89 -17.96
C GLY A 160 7.86 -0.56 -17.51
N VAL A 161 7.08 -0.86 -16.45
CA VAL A 161 6.88 -2.20 -15.89
C VAL A 161 5.55 -2.77 -16.34
N ASP A 162 5.53 -4.07 -16.63
CA ASP A 162 4.28 -4.80 -16.82
C ASP A 162 3.45 -4.76 -15.52
N PRO A 163 2.21 -4.26 -15.54
CA PRO A 163 1.31 -4.28 -14.39
C PRO A 163 1.18 -5.67 -13.74
N LEU A 164 1.18 -6.74 -14.51
CA LEU A 164 1.10 -8.11 -13.99
C LEU A 164 2.38 -8.54 -13.28
N TRP A 165 3.52 -7.95 -13.62
CA TRP A 165 4.76 -8.20 -12.87
C TRP A 165 4.61 -7.74 -11.41
N VAL A 166 4.03 -6.56 -11.17
CA VAL A 166 3.72 -6.06 -9.81
C VAL A 166 2.64 -6.92 -9.14
N ALA A 167 1.57 -7.26 -9.88
CA ALA A 167 0.46 -8.07 -9.39
C ALA A 167 0.90 -9.43 -8.84
N ASP A 168 1.89 -10.05 -9.48
CA ASP A 168 2.36 -11.41 -9.15
C ASP A 168 3.44 -11.44 -8.05
N ARG A 169 3.83 -10.27 -7.51
CA ARG A 169 4.85 -10.17 -6.46
C ARG A 169 4.28 -9.65 -5.15
N PRO A 170 4.20 -10.51 -4.12
CA PRO A 170 3.85 -10.04 -2.79
C PRO A 170 4.94 -9.08 -2.27
N MET A 171 4.51 -8.01 -1.61
CA MET A 171 5.42 -7.11 -0.91
C MET A 171 5.91 -7.74 0.39
N HIS A 172 7.15 -7.46 0.74
CA HIS A 172 7.67 -7.75 2.08
C HIS A 172 7.02 -6.84 3.13
N ASN A 173 6.96 -7.32 4.37
CA ASN A 173 6.56 -6.46 5.48
C ASN A 173 7.52 -5.28 5.57
N THR A 174 6.99 -4.07 5.75
CA THR A 174 7.74 -2.82 5.73
C THR A 174 8.51 -2.53 4.44
N GLY A 175 8.19 -3.21 3.33
CA GLY A 175 8.77 -2.93 2.01
C GLY A 175 8.47 -1.50 1.56
N ILE A 176 9.48 -0.83 0.98
CA ILE A 176 9.38 0.56 0.54
C ILE A 176 9.20 0.59 -0.98
N THR A 177 8.15 1.25 -1.42
CA THR A 177 7.88 1.49 -2.85
C THR A 177 7.85 2.99 -3.09
N VAL A 178 8.49 3.44 -4.17
CA VAL A 178 8.55 4.85 -4.55
C VAL A 178 7.86 5.04 -5.89
N VAL A 179 7.00 6.05 -5.95
CA VAL A 179 6.34 6.48 -7.18
C VAL A 179 6.50 7.99 -7.35
N ASP A 180 6.68 8.45 -8.57
CA ASP A 180 6.72 9.85 -8.95
C ASP A 180 5.54 10.19 -9.84
N GLY A 181 5.00 11.39 -9.68
CA GLY A 181 3.89 11.86 -10.51
C GLY A 181 2.87 12.66 -9.73
N ASP A 182 1.76 12.89 -10.39
CA ASP A 182 0.59 13.61 -9.85
C ASP A 182 -0.70 13.09 -10.51
N PRO A 183 -1.89 13.39 -9.94
CA PRO A 183 -3.16 12.93 -10.50
C PRO A 183 -3.45 13.39 -11.93
N GLY A 184 -2.91 14.53 -12.37
CA GLY A 184 -3.13 15.09 -13.70
C GLY A 184 -2.14 14.59 -14.75
N GLY A 185 -0.89 14.36 -14.35
CA GLY A 185 0.21 13.91 -15.21
C GLY A 185 0.37 12.39 -15.27
N GLY A 186 -0.24 11.68 -14.31
CA GLY A 186 -0.06 10.25 -14.14
C GLY A 186 1.13 9.88 -13.24
N TRP A 187 1.31 8.59 -13.02
CA TRP A 187 2.26 8.06 -12.05
C TRP A 187 3.31 7.16 -12.71
N SER A 188 4.52 7.20 -12.19
CA SER A 188 5.63 6.34 -12.60
C SER A 188 6.19 5.60 -11.39
N LEU A 189 6.26 4.28 -11.47
CA LEU A 189 6.95 3.46 -10.49
C LEU A 189 8.46 3.65 -10.67
N THR A 190 9.15 4.08 -9.60
CA THR A 190 10.61 4.33 -9.61
C THR A 190 11.37 3.36 -8.73
N SER A 191 10.72 2.77 -7.72
CA SER A 191 11.27 1.67 -6.92
C SER A 191 10.14 0.79 -6.40
N TRP A 192 10.35 -0.51 -6.40
CA TRP A 192 9.41 -1.50 -5.87
C TRP A 192 10.07 -2.31 -4.78
N ASP A 193 9.43 -2.37 -3.60
CA ASP A 193 9.78 -3.26 -2.49
C ASP A 193 11.30 -3.29 -2.20
N ASP A 194 11.87 -2.12 -1.85
CA ASP A 194 13.30 -1.90 -1.56
C ASP A 194 14.26 -2.17 -2.74
N GLY A 195 13.83 -1.91 -3.95
CA GLY A 195 14.68 -2.07 -5.13
C GLY A 195 14.61 -3.46 -5.78
N ALA A 196 13.67 -4.32 -5.37
CA ALA A 196 13.39 -5.59 -6.07
C ALA A 196 12.98 -5.39 -7.54
N TRP A 197 12.70 -4.18 -7.92
CA TRP A 197 12.43 -3.66 -9.24
C TRP A 197 13.58 -3.88 -10.25
N ASP A 198 14.85 -3.81 -9.84
CA ASP A 198 16.02 -3.99 -10.72
C ASP A 198 16.08 -5.38 -11.38
N GLN A 199 15.19 -6.28 -10.97
CA GLN A 199 15.04 -7.63 -11.53
C GLN A 199 13.83 -7.77 -12.46
N ALA A 200 13.10 -6.66 -12.74
CA ALA A 200 11.98 -6.71 -13.66
C ALA A 200 12.45 -7.00 -15.09
N PRO A 201 11.84 -7.95 -15.81
CA PRO A 201 12.13 -8.12 -17.21
C PRO A 201 11.67 -6.88 -17.99
N SER A 202 12.55 -6.34 -18.78
CA SER A 202 12.30 -5.26 -19.74
C SER A 202 11.33 -5.69 -20.86
#